data_237f3a7b488f4cd31f7f0311ed401b5a
#
_entry.id   237f3a7b488f4cd31f7f0311ed401b5a
#
_cell.length_a   1.000
_cell.length_b   1.000
_cell.length_c   1.000
_cell.angle_alpha   90.00
_cell.angle_beta   90.00
_cell.angle_gamma   90.00
#
_symmetry.space_group_name_H-M   'P 1'
#
loop_
_entity.id
_entity.type
_entity.pdbx_description
1 polymer ?
#
loop_
_entity_poly.entity_id
_entity_poly.type
_entity_poly.pdbx_seq_one_letter_code
_entity_poly.pdbx_strand_id
1 'polypeptide(L)'
;MNIDIFKSTPVLSELLRKRGIEGDAELEEFLSPSPKLAYDPFLLANMHAGVDLLLDAIYSGSKIVIYGDYDCDGVTSTALLMKVIGSLTDNVTYYIPSRLDEGYGLNKSAIDQ
;
A
#
# COMPACT_ATOMS: atom_id res chain seq x y z
N MET A 1 -25.05 2.74 -0.52
CA MET A 1 -24.99 4.17 -0.91
C MET A 1 -25.97 4.38 -2.07
N ASN A 2 -26.71 5.50 -2.15
CA ASN A 2 -27.70 5.69 -3.22
C ASN A 2 -27.01 6.16 -4.50
N ILE A 3 -26.93 5.27 -5.51
CA ILE A 3 -26.29 5.49 -6.81
C ILE A 3 -26.97 6.61 -7.60
N ASP A 4 -28.28 6.81 -7.40
CA ASP A 4 -29.06 7.81 -8.12
C ASP A 4 -28.58 9.25 -7.85
N ILE A 5 -28.01 9.52 -6.69
CA ILE A 5 -27.43 10.83 -6.36
C ILE A 5 -26.26 11.15 -7.30
N PHE A 6 -25.41 10.17 -7.62
CA PHE A 6 -24.27 10.37 -8.51
C PHE A 6 -24.70 10.60 -9.96
N LYS A 7 -25.78 9.96 -10.39
CA LYS A 7 -26.33 10.12 -11.74
C LYS A 7 -27.09 11.44 -11.91
N SER A 8 -27.82 11.87 -10.89
CA SER A 8 -28.64 13.09 -10.93
C SER A 8 -27.85 14.38 -10.73
N THR A 9 -26.58 14.30 -10.30
CA THR A 9 -25.72 15.47 -10.04
C THR A 9 -24.77 15.67 -11.23
N PRO A 10 -24.95 16.70 -12.08
CA PRO A 10 -24.16 16.87 -13.31
C PRO A 10 -22.65 16.90 -13.08
N VAL A 11 -22.19 17.54 -12.00
CA VAL A 11 -20.77 17.63 -11.66
C VAL A 11 -20.20 16.27 -11.30
N LEU A 12 -20.92 15.46 -10.51
CA LEU A 12 -20.46 14.11 -10.13
C LEU A 12 -20.45 13.18 -11.34
N SER A 13 -21.49 13.22 -12.19
CA SER A 13 -21.54 12.45 -13.41
C SER A 13 -20.36 12.76 -14.34
N GLU A 14 -20.02 14.04 -14.51
CA GLU A 14 -18.89 14.46 -15.35
C GLU A 14 -17.54 14.00 -14.74
N LEU A 15 -17.38 14.08 -13.43
CA LEU A 15 -16.17 13.59 -12.75
C LEU A 15 -15.98 12.07 -12.90
N LEU A 16 -17.06 11.30 -12.82
CA LEU A 16 -17.06 9.86 -13.02
C LEU A 16 -16.70 9.51 -14.46
N ARG A 17 -17.35 10.18 -15.42
CA ARG A 17 -17.07 10.01 -16.84
C ARG A 17 -15.60 10.28 -17.19
N LYS A 18 -15.01 11.33 -16.62
CA LYS A 18 -13.56 11.64 -16.79
C LYS A 18 -12.65 10.56 -16.21
N ARG A 19 -13.14 9.71 -15.33
CA ARG A 19 -12.43 8.54 -14.77
C ARG A 19 -12.75 7.24 -15.50
N GLY A 20 -13.52 7.31 -16.62
CA GLY A 20 -13.91 6.14 -17.39
C GLY A 20 -15.04 5.33 -16.76
N ILE A 21 -15.79 5.89 -15.80
CA ILE A 21 -16.90 5.22 -15.13
C ILE A 21 -18.19 5.72 -15.80
N GLU A 22 -18.77 4.89 -16.69
CA GLU A 22 -19.93 5.28 -17.48
C GLU A 22 -21.15 4.39 -17.22
N GLY A 23 -20.94 3.17 -16.77
CA GLY A 23 -22.00 2.17 -16.51
C GLY A 23 -22.39 2.07 -15.05
N ASP A 24 -23.61 1.55 -14.81
CA ASP A 24 -24.13 1.33 -13.45
C ASP A 24 -23.32 0.30 -12.68
N ALA A 25 -22.91 -0.78 -13.34
CA ALA A 25 -22.07 -1.82 -12.74
C ALA A 25 -20.68 -1.29 -12.32
N GLU A 26 -20.06 -0.49 -13.19
CA GLU A 26 -18.77 0.15 -12.92
C GLU A 26 -18.89 1.16 -11.76
N LEU A 27 -20.00 1.91 -11.73
CA LEU A 27 -20.28 2.85 -10.65
C LEU A 27 -20.50 2.13 -9.31
N GLU A 28 -21.24 1.03 -9.31
CA GLU A 28 -21.46 0.21 -8.11
C GLU A 28 -20.14 -0.36 -7.60
N GLU A 29 -19.32 -0.91 -8.49
CA GLU A 29 -17.99 -1.42 -8.19
C GLU A 29 -17.09 -0.34 -7.58
N PHE A 30 -17.05 0.85 -8.19
CA PHE A 30 -16.24 1.98 -7.72
C PHE A 30 -16.67 2.48 -6.34
N LEU A 31 -17.97 2.48 -6.03
CA LEU A 31 -18.53 2.98 -4.79
C LEU A 31 -18.62 1.92 -3.67
N SER A 32 -18.44 0.66 -4.01
CA SER A 32 -18.56 -0.46 -3.07
C SER A 32 -17.20 -1.14 -2.85
N PRO A 33 -16.34 -0.58 -1.98
CA PRO A 33 -15.03 -1.17 -1.72
C PRO A 33 -15.17 -2.62 -1.26
N SER A 34 -14.54 -3.52 -1.99
CA SER A 34 -14.57 -4.96 -1.71
C SER A 34 -13.20 -5.57 -1.93
N PRO A 35 -12.75 -6.51 -1.06
CA PRO A 35 -11.52 -7.25 -1.29
C PRO A 35 -11.49 -8.00 -2.63
N LYS A 36 -12.67 -8.28 -3.22
CA LYS A 36 -12.78 -8.90 -4.55
C LYS A 36 -12.27 -8.03 -5.70
N LEU A 37 -12.15 -6.72 -5.45
CA LEU A 37 -11.63 -5.72 -6.40
C LEU A 37 -10.11 -5.57 -6.30
N ALA A 38 -9.48 -6.18 -5.32
CA ALA A 38 -8.03 -6.20 -5.22
C ALA A 38 -7.44 -7.06 -6.34
N TYR A 39 -6.55 -6.49 -7.12
CA TYR A 39 -5.77 -7.25 -8.11
C TYR A 39 -4.85 -8.23 -7.42
N ASP A 40 -4.50 -9.31 -8.14
CA ASP A 40 -3.46 -10.22 -7.69
C ASP A 40 -2.14 -9.45 -7.50
N PRO A 41 -1.55 -9.43 -6.29
CA PRO A 41 -0.30 -8.72 -6.04
C PRO A 41 0.87 -9.21 -6.90
N PHE A 42 0.82 -10.44 -7.39
CA PHE A 42 1.85 -10.99 -8.28
C PHE A 42 1.81 -10.43 -9.70
N LEU A 43 0.82 -9.58 -10.04
CA LEU A 43 0.85 -8.76 -11.25
C LEU A 43 1.87 -7.61 -11.15
N LEU A 44 2.33 -7.25 -9.96
CA LEU A 44 3.40 -6.27 -9.78
C LEU A 44 4.73 -6.84 -10.29
N ALA A 45 5.45 -6.02 -11.05
CA ALA A 45 6.78 -6.40 -11.54
C ALA A 45 7.70 -6.78 -10.35
N ASN A 46 8.43 -7.88 -10.51
CA ASN A 46 9.37 -8.40 -9.51
C ASN A 46 8.76 -8.82 -8.15
N MET A 47 7.46 -8.97 -8.02
CA MET A 47 6.83 -9.40 -6.77
C MET A 47 7.37 -10.76 -6.31
N HIS A 48 7.45 -11.74 -7.20
CA HIS A 48 8.03 -13.06 -6.87
C HIS A 48 9.45 -12.94 -6.33
N ALA A 49 10.31 -12.22 -7.03
CA ALA A 49 11.70 -12.03 -6.60
C ALA A 49 11.81 -11.31 -5.25
N GLY A 50 10.92 -10.32 -4.99
CA GLY A 50 10.85 -9.62 -3.71
C GLY A 50 10.42 -10.54 -2.57
N VAL A 51 9.42 -11.39 -2.81
CA VAL A 51 8.96 -12.38 -1.83
C VAL A 51 10.04 -13.41 -1.54
N ASP A 52 10.70 -13.95 -2.57
CA ASP A 52 11.77 -14.93 -2.42
C ASP A 52 12.94 -14.35 -1.59
N LEU A 53 13.36 -13.12 -1.90
CA LEU A 53 14.41 -12.42 -1.13
C LEU A 53 14.04 -12.21 0.34
N LEU A 54 12.78 -11.86 0.60
CA LEU A 54 12.29 -11.69 1.97
C LEU A 54 12.27 -13.01 2.73
N LEU A 55 11.80 -14.09 2.10
CA LEU A 55 11.82 -15.43 2.70
C LEU A 55 13.23 -15.93 2.97
N ASP A 56 14.17 -15.73 2.05
CA ASP A 56 15.57 -16.05 2.25
C ASP A 56 16.17 -15.28 3.45
N ALA A 57 15.84 -13.99 3.59
CA ALA A 57 16.27 -13.21 4.73
C ALA A 57 15.71 -13.73 6.06
N ILE A 58 14.43 -14.13 6.08
CA ILE A 58 13.79 -14.73 7.26
C ILE A 58 14.47 -16.07 7.61
N TYR A 59 14.65 -16.98 6.64
CA TYR A 59 15.22 -18.30 6.89
C TYR A 59 16.72 -18.26 7.27
N SER A 60 17.45 -17.30 6.73
CA SER A 60 18.87 -17.09 7.10
C SER A 60 19.06 -16.33 8.41
N GLY A 61 17.99 -15.80 9.01
CA GLY A 61 18.06 -14.97 10.19
C GLY A 61 18.69 -13.59 9.96
N SER A 62 18.70 -13.13 8.71
CA SER A 62 19.22 -11.81 8.36
C SER A 62 18.40 -10.69 8.99
N LYS A 63 19.03 -9.54 9.30
CA LYS A 63 18.34 -8.35 9.79
C LYS A 63 17.43 -7.77 8.68
N ILE A 64 16.17 -7.59 9.01
CA ILE A 64 15.19 -6.98 8.12
C ILE A 64 14.80 -5.61 8.67
N VAL A 65 14.87 -4.58 7.84
CA VAL A 65 14.42 -3.24 8.18
C VAL A 65 13.27 -2.84 7.27
N ILE A 66 12.12 -2.52 7.85
CA ILE A 66 10.97 -1.98 7.14
C ILE A 66 11.11 -0.46 7.13
N TYR A 67 11.45 0.10 5.97
CA TYR A 67 11.55 1.53 5.79
C TYR A 67 10.18 2.10 5.41
N GLY A 68 9.53 2.77 6.35
CA GLY A 68 8.21 3.33 6.17
C GLY A 68 8.21 4.79 5.72
N ASP A 69 7.02 5.35 5.64
CA ASP A 69 6.79 6.78 5.44
C ASP A 69 6.06 7.36 6.67
N TYR A 70 6.15 8.67 6.84
CA TYR A 70 5.57 9.39 7.98
C TYR A 70 4.08 9.74 7.80
N ASP A 71 3.48 9.48 6.65
CA ASP A 71 2.05 9.70 6.43
C ASP A 71 1.18 8.56 6.98
N CYS A 72 -0.12 8.69 6.86
CA CYS A 72 -1.07 7.74 7.45
C CYS A 72 -0.93 6.34 6.86
N ASP A 73 -0.78 6.21 5.55
CA ASP A 73 -0.63 4.92 4.87
C ASP A 73 0.76 4.33 5.09
N GLY A 74 1.81 5.16 5.14
CA GLY A 74 3.16 4.71 5.46
C GLY A 74 3.26 4.10 6.86
N VAL A 75 2.70 4.78 7.87
CA VAL A 75 2.68 4.29 9.25
C VAL A 75 1.85 3.01 9.37
N THR A 76 0.66 2.97 8.77
CA THR A 76 -0.22 1.79 8.84
C THR A 76 0.34 0.60 8.08
N SER A 77 0.96 0.82 6.93
CA SER A 77 1.65 -0.24 6.15
C SER A 77 2.86 -0.79 6.91
N THR A 78 3.65 0.09 7.53
CA THR A 78 4.77 -0.31 8.38
C THR A 78 4.31 -1.17 9.56
N ALA A 79 3.24 -0.76 10.25
CA ALA A 79 2.66 -1.52 11.36
C ALA A 79 2.14 -2.90 10.92
N LEU A 80 1.50 -2.97 9.73
CA LEU A 80 1.04 -4.22 9.15
C LEU A 80 2.21 -5.16 8.85
N LEU A 81 3.25 -4.69 8.18
CA LEU A 81 4.44 -5.47 7.86
C LEU A 81 5.19 -5.91 9.12
N MET A 82 5.34 -5.02 10.11
CA MET A 82 5.94 -5.38 11.41
C MET A 82 5.17 -6.52 12.08
N LYS A 83 3.84 -6.48 12.06
CA LYS A 83 3.01 -7.53 12.63
C LYS A 83 3.15 -8.86 11.89
N VAL A 84 3.17 -8.84 10.56
CA VAL A 84 3.27 -10.05 9.73
C VAL A 84 4.66 -10.64 9.79
N ILE A 85 5.70 -9.85 9.49
CA ILE A 85 7.09 -10.34 9.46
C ILE A 85 7.57 -10.70 10.87
N GLY A 86 7.21 -9.90 11.88
CA GLY A 86 7.52 -10.18 13.28
C GLY A 86 6.88 -11.45 13.85
N SER A 87 5.83 -12.00 13.18
CA SER A 87 5.31 -13.33 13.53
C SER A 87 6.16 -14.47 12.97
N LEU A 88 7.10 -14.18 12.05
CA LEU A 88 7.96 -15.14 11.36
C LEU A 88 9.42 -15.07 11.82
N THR A 89 9.88 -13.91 12.27
CA THR A 89 11.25 -13.69 12.75
C THR A 89 11.31 -12.56 13.77
N ASP A 90 12.18 -12.71 14.80
CA ASP A 90 12.46 -11.65 15.75
C ASP A 90 13.48 -10.62 15.21
N ASN A 91 14.15 -10.92 14.09
CA ASN A 91 15.19 -10.06 13.52
C ASN A 91 14.63 -9.04 12.53
N VAL A 92 13.53 -8.40 12.90
CA VAL A 92 12.88 -7.35 12.13
C VAL A 92 12.75 -6.07 12.94
N THR A 93 13.00 -4.95 12.30
CA THR A 93 12.81 -3.61 12.88
C THR A 93 12.21 -2.68 11.84
N TYR A 94 11.88 -1.46 12.24
CA TYR A 94 11.35 -0.46 11.32
C TYR A 94 12.09 0.86 11.47
N TYR A 95 12.00 1.67 10.43
CA TYR A 95 12.46 3.05 10.40
C TYR A 95 11.40 3.92 9.70
N ILE A 96 11.02 5.02 10.33
CA ILE A 96 10.15 6.03 9.73
C ILE A 96 10.91 7.36 9.76
N PRO A 97 11.20 7.96 8.59
CA PRO A 97 12.00 9.19 8.53
C PRO A 97 11.25 10.37 9.17
N SER A 98 12.02 11.32 9.70
CA SER A 98 11.46 12.58 10.21
C SER A 98 11.00 13.46 9.05
N ARG A 99 9.74 13.88 9.10
CA ARG A 99 9.18 14.80 8.11
C ARG A 99 9.93 16.14 8.03
N LEU A 100 10.49 16.58 9.14
CA LEU A 100 11.13 17.89 9.26
C LEU A 100 12.58 17.88 8.81
N ASP A 101 13.31 16.77 9.05
CA ASP A 101 14.76 16.75 8.95
C ASP A 101 15.26 15.91 7.78
N GLU A 102 14.49 14.90 7.32
CA GLU A 102 14.99 13.88 6.41
C GLU A 102 14.32 13.91 5.02
N GLY A 103 13.18 14.57 4.91
CA GLY A 103 12.43 14.66 3.66
C GLY A 103 11.71 13.36 3.31
N TYR A 104 11.36 13.21 2.03
CA TYR A 104 10.57 12.10 1.50
C TYR A 104 11.46 11.05 0.83
N GLY A 105 11.13 9.78 1.05
CA GLY A 105 11.77 8.63 0.42
C GLY A 105 13.04 8.14 1.12
N LEU A 106 13.71 7.19 0.48
CA LEU A 106 14.94 6.62 1.01
C LEU A 106 16.08 7.64 1.04
N ASN A 107 16.76 7.76 2.16
CA ASN A 107 17.94 8.59 2.27
C ASN A 107 19.14 7.79 2.79
N LYS A 108 20.34 8.21 2.36
CA LYS A 108 21.58 7.50 2.67
C LYS A 108 21.88 7.49 4.19
N SER A 109 21.59 8.60 4.87
CA SER A 109 21.86 8.72 6.31
C SER A 109 21.06 7.70 7.14
N ALA A 110 19.83 7.44 6.73
CA ALA A 110 18.97 6.44 7.37
C ALA A 110 19.40 4.99 7.08
N ILE A 111 19.99 4.75 5.90
CA ILE A 111 20.50 3.42 5.52
C ILE A 111 21.80 3.09 6.23
N ASP A 112 22.63 4.11 6.53
CA ASP A 112 23.92 3.96 7.19
C ASP A 112 23.78 3.74 8.72
N GLN A 113 22.57 3.86 9.31
CA GLN A 113 22.24 3.60 10.72
C GLN A 113 21.94 2.13 10.99
#